data_236fb6e38e420b5877162df6bb9dcec4
#
_entry.id   236fb6e38e420b5877162df6bb9dcec4
#
_cell.length_a   1.000
_cell.length_b   1.000
_cell.length_c   1.000
_cell.angle_alpha   90.00
_cell.angle_beta   90.00
_cell.angle_gamma   90.00
#
_symmetry.space_group_name_H-M   'P 1'
#
loop_
_entity.id
_entity.type
_entity.pdbx_description
1 polymer ?
#
loop_
_entity_poly.entity_id
_entity_poly.type
_entity_poly.pdbx_seq_one_letter_code
_entity_poly.pdbx_strand_id
1 'polypeptide(L)'
;MIAIGCDHGGYELKQEIIKYLEEKELLFKDFGCYDNSSVDYPIYARKVTDAITRGECDKGILICGTGIGISITANKVPGIRAALCTDCFCAEATRLHNDANILCMGGRVVGPGLAVKITDTFLNTPFSGDERHKRRINLIENRDSSEN
;
A
#
# COMPACT_ATOMS: atom_id res chain seq x y z
N MET A 1 -2.19 -12.56 4.29
CA MET A 1 -1.19 -12.59 3.19
C MET A 1 -1.03 -11.19 2.61
N ILE A 2 0.18 -10.81 2.20
CA ILE A 2 0.52 -9.49 1.66
C ILE A 2 0.59 -9.58 0.13
N ALA A 3 -0.06 -8.65 -0.58
CA ALA A 3 0.12 -8.48 -2.02
C ALA A 3 1.20 -7.42 -2.27
N ILE A 4 2.19 -7.68 -3.11
CA ILE A 4 3.20 -6.68 -3.48
C ILE A 4 3.26 -6.54 -4.99
N GLY A 5 3.36 -5.30 -5.48
CA GLY A 5 3.46 -4.99 -6.90
C GLY A 5 4.19 -3.67 -7.15
N CYS A 6 4.74 -3.53 -8.35
CA CYS A 6 5.43 -2.31 -8.75
C CYS A 6 5.42 -2.14 -10.28
N ASP A 7 5.83 -0.96 -10.74
CA ASP A 7 6.31 -0.76 -12.09
C ASP A 7 7.85 -0.82 -12.13
N HIS A 8 8.44 -0.53 -13.29
CA HIS A 8 9.89 -0.52 -13.47
C HIS A 8 10.63 0.49 -12.55
N GLY A 9 10.00 1.61 -12.21
CA GLY A 9 10.59 2.61 -11.29
C GLY A 9 10.60 2.16 -9.83
N GLY A 10 9.81 1.16 -9.48
CA GLY A 10 9.75 0.57 -8.14
C GLY A 10 10.40 -0.81 -8.00
N TYR A 11 10.88 -1.38 -9.10
CA TYR A 11 11.36 -2.77 -9.11
C TYR A 11 12.48 -3.05 -8.11
N GLU A 12 13.54 -2.23 -8.09
CA GLU A 12 14.68 -2.45 -7.19
C GLU A 12 14.26 -2.31 -5.71
N LEU A 13 13.45 -1.29 -5.39
CA LEU A 13 12.95 -1.13 -4.02
C LEU A 13 12.03 -2.30 -3.64
N LYS A 14 11.22 -2.81 -4.56
CA LYS A 14 10.40 -4.02 -4.32
C LYS A 14 11.27 -5.21 -3.92
N GLN A 15 12.41 -5.43 -4.55
CA GLN A 15 13.31 -6.52 -4.18
C GLN A 15 13.83 -6.38 -2.74
N GLU A 16 14.15 -5.18 -2.29
CA GLU A 16 14.55 -4.94 -0.90
C GLU A 16 13.41 -5.20 0.10
N ILE A 17 12.19 -4.84 -0.28
CA ILE A 17 11.01 -5.14 0.55
C ILE A 17 10.73 -6.65 0.58
N ILE A 18 10.88 -7.35 -0.55
CA ILE A 18 10.72 -8.82 -0.60
C ILE A 18 11.70 -9.50 0.34
N LYS A 19 12.98 -9.12 0.33
CA LYS A 19 13.98 -9.65 1.27
C LYS A 19 13.53 -9.48 2.74
N TYR A 20 13.04 -8.28 3.08
CA TYR A 20 12.51 -8.02 4.41
C TYR A 20 11.33 -8.95 4.75
N LEU A 21 10.39 -9.14 3.82
CA LEU A 21 9.23 -10.02 4.04
C LEU A 21 9.67 -11.48 4.25
N GLU A 22 10.66 -11.95 3.48
CA GLU A 22 11.25 -13.29 3.61
C GLU A 22 11.98 -13.45 4.94
N GLU A 23 12.82 -12.49 5.34
CA GLU A 23 13.53 -12.48 6.63
C GLU A 23 12.59 -12.51 7.83
N LYS A 24 11.40 -11.92 7.70
CA LYS A 24 10.35 -11.93 8.72
C LYS A 24 9.39 -13.12 8.60
N GLU A 25 9.62 -14.03 7.65
CA GLU A 25 8.75 -15.17 7.38
C GLU A 25 7.28 -14.77 7.13
N LEU A 26 7.06 -13.57 6.55
CA LEU A 26 5.74 -13.06 6.22
C LEU A 26 5.25 -13.62 4.89
N LEU A 27 4.04 -14.15 4.86
CA LEU A 27 3.45 -14.67 3.62
C LEU A 27 3.09 -13.52 2.68
N PHE A 28 3.61 -13.56 1.46
CA PHE A 28 3.32 -12.59 0.43
C PHE A 28 3.14 -13.23 -0.95
N LYS A 29 2.55 -12.47 -1.87
CA LYS A 29 2.42 -12.81 -3.28
C LYS A 29 2.88 -11.63 -4.13
N ASP A 30 3.86 -11.87 -5.00
CA ASP A 30 4.39 -10.88 -5.94
C ASP A 30 3.54 -10.85 -7.21
N PHE A 31 2.94 -9.69 -7.50
CA PHE A 31 2.11 -9.43 -8.67
C PHE A 31 2.86 -8.72 -9.82
N GLY A 32 4.16 -8.54 -9.69
CA GLY A 32 5.04 -7.92 -10.71
C GLY A 32 5.24 -6.41 -10.47
N CYS A 33 5.97 -5.68 -11.37
CA CYS A 33 6.71 -6.29 -12.51
C CYS A 33 7.90 -7.15 -12.03
N TYR A 34 8.49 -7.87 -12.96
CA TYR A 34 9.55 -8.85 -12.64
C TYR A 34 10.92 -8.48 -13.22
N ASP A 35 11.03 -7.34 -13.85
CA ASP A 35 12.27 -6.76 -14.38
C ASP A 35 12.17 -5.23 -14.49
N ASN A 36 13.24 -4.59 -15.01
CA ASN A 36 13.33 -3.15 -15.19
C ASN A 36 12.78 -2.63 -16.53
N SER A 37 12.11 -3.48 -17.33
CA SER A 37 11.50 -3.04 -18.59
C SER A 37 10.36 -2.07 -18.31
N SER A 38 10.26 -1.03 -19.14
CA SER A 38 9.21 -0.01 -18.98
C SER A 38 7.80 -0.61 -19.07
N VAL A 39 7.01 -0.40 -18.03
CA VAL A 39 5.63 -0.90 -17.92
C VAL A 39 4.73 0.16 -17.27
N ASP A 40 3.44 0.00 -17.43
CA ASP A 40 2.43 0.92 -16.93
C ASP A 40 1.99 0.56 -15.51
N TYR A 41 2.27 1.42 -14.54
CA TYR A 41 1.96 1.21 -13.12
C TYR A 41 0.48 0.89 -12.82
N PRO A 42 -0.53 1.43 -13.55
CA PRO A 42 -1.92 1.12 -13.26
C PRO A 42 -2.28 -0.36 -13.41
N ILE A 43 -1.62 -1.08 -14.30
CA ILE A 43 -1.82 -2.52 -14.48
C ILE A 43 -1.46 -3.28 -13.20
N TYR A 44 -0.34 -2.94 -12.59
CA TYR A 44 0.14 -3.60 -11.37
C TYR A 44 -0.63 -3.16 -10.13
N ALA A 45 -1.03 -1.89 -10.08
CA ALA A 45 -1.93 -1.42 -9.01
C ALA A 45 -3.22 -2.24 -9.00
N ARG A 46 -3.84 -2.46 -10.15
CA ARG A 46 -5.09 -3.24 -10.25
C ARG A 46 -4.92 -4.69 -9.84
N LYS A 47 -3.82 -5.35 -10.19
CA LYS A 47 -3.56 -6.72 -9.74
C LYS A 47 -3.55 -6.84 -8.21
N VAL A 48 -2.91 -5.88 -7.53
CA VAL A 48 -2.85 -5.85 -6.06
C VAL A 48 -4.20 -5.49 -5.45
N THR A 49 -4.89 -4.47 -5.98
CA THR A 49 -6.21 -4.10 -5.48
C THR A 49 -7.25 -5.20 -5.65
N ASP A 50 -7.21 -5.92 -6.77
CA ASP A 50 -8.08 -7.06 -7.04
C ASP A 50 -7.84 -8.20 -6.04
N ALA A 51 -6.58 -8.49 -5.71
CA ALA A 51 -6.25 -9.52 -4.72
C ALA A 51 -6.79 -9.16 -3.32
N ILE A 52 -6.78 -7.88 -2.96
CA ILE A 52 -7.32 -7.42 -1.67
C ILE A 52 -8.85 -7.44 -1.69
N THR A 53 -9.49 -6.92 -2.73
CA THR A 53 -10.96 -6.85 -2.81
C THR A 53 -11.61 -8.22 -2.92
N ARG A 54 -10.90 -9.22 -3.47
CA ARG A 54 -11.35 -10.62 -3.50
C ARG A 54 -11.05 -11.39 -2.21
N GLY A 55 -10.38 -10.77 -1.24
CA GLY A 55 -10.02 -11.43 0.02
C GLY A 55 -8.87 -12.44 -0.08
N GLU A 56 -8.13 -12.42 -1.20
CA GLU A 56 -6.92 -13.25 -1.36
C GLU A 56 -5.76 -12.74 -0.49
N CYS A 57 -5.69 -11.43 -0.31
CA CYS A 57 -4.68 -10.74 0.50
C CYS A 57 -5.33 -9.72 1.42
N ASP A 58 -4.71 -9.48 2.58
CA ASP A 58 -5.25 -8.58 3.61
C ASP A 58 -4.69 -7.16 3.49
N LYS A 59 -3.45 -7.04 3.02
CA LYS A 59 -2.73 -5.77 2.85
C LYS A 59 -1.95 -5.79 1.54
N GLY A 60 -1.69 -4.60 1.01
CA GLY A 60 -0.90 -4.40 -0.19
C GLY A 60 0.28 -3.47 -0.01
N ILE A 61 1.30 -3.67 -0.85
CA ILE A 61 2.44 -2.77 -1.00
C ILE A 61 2.58 -2.47 -2.50
N LEU A 62 2.56 -1.20 -2.86
CA LEU A 62 2.67 -0.74 -4.23
C LEU A 62 3.81 0.27 -4.38
N ILE A 63 4.67 0.09 -5.37
CA ILE A 63 5.85 0.92 -5.58
C ILE A 63 5.93 1.34 -7.05
N CYS A 64 6.07 2.63 -7.31
CA CYS A 64 6.44 3.15 -8.62
C CYS A 64 7.58 4.17 -8.45
N GLY A 65 7.91 4.97 -9.44
CA GLY A 65 8.98 5.96 -9.31
C GLY A 65 8.79 6.93 -8.16
N THR A 66 7.58 7.48 -8.00
CA THR A 66 7.21 8.44 -6.93
C THR A 66 6.24 7.88 -5.90
N GLY A 67 5.57 6.78 -6.20
CA GLY A 67 4.46 6.27 -5.42
C GLY A 67 3.13 6.99 -5.66
N ILE A 68 3.15 8.13 -6.37
CA ILE A 68 1.97 8.99 -6.57
C ILE A 68 0.96 8.34 -7.53
N GLY A 69 1.37 8.07 -8.77
CA GLY A 69 0.45 7.54 -9.78
C GLY A 69 -0.14 6.19 -9.38
N ILE A 70 0.65 5.33 -8.77
CA ILE A 70 0.20 4.01 -8.33
C ILE A 70 -0.80 4.11 -7.16
N SER A 71 -0.61 5.09 -6.25
CA SER A 71 -1.56 5.35 -5.17
C SER A 71 -2.88 5.94 -5.66
N ILE A 72 -2.81 6.87 -6.63
CA ILE A 72 -4.02 7.42 -7.27
C ILE A 72 -4.84 6.31 -7.92
N THR A 73 -4.18 5.41 -8.67
CA THR A 73 -4.85 4.28 -9.31
C THR A 73 -5.51 3.36 -8.29
N ALA A 74 -4.79 2.99 -7.23
CA ALA A 74 -5.31 2.12 -6.18
C ALA A 74 -6.55 2.72 -5.51
N ASN A 75 -6.53 4.03 -5.20
CA ASN A 75 -7.64 4.72 -4.55
C ASN A 75 -8.89 4.93 -5.44
N LYS A 76 -8.83 4.58 -6.72
CA LYS A 76 -10.03 4.54 -7.58
C LYS A 76 -10.85 3.26 -7.40
N VAL A 77 -10.35 2.29 -6.66
CA VAL A 77 -11.04 1.01 -6.42
C VAL A 77 -11.81 1.10 -5.09
N PRO A 78 -13.13 0.86 -5.09
CA PRO A 78 -13.92 0.85 -3.87
C PRO A 78 -13.36 -0.13 -2.82
N GLY A 79 -13.35 0.28 -1.56
CA GLY A 79 -12.80 -0.51 -0.45
C GLY A 79 -11.28 -0.44 -0.32
N ILE A 80 -10.58 0.25 -1.22
CA ILE A 80 -9.13 0.48 -1.13
C ILE A 80 -8.86 1.86 -0.53
N ARG A 81 -8.02 1.87 0.49
CA ARG A 81 -7.43 3.07 1.09
C ARG A 81 -5.92 2.91 1.02
N ALA A 82 -5.35 3.48 -0.05
CA ALA A 82 -3.92 3.44 -0.32
C ALA A 82 -3.26 4.72 0.18
N ALA A 83 -2.24 4.57 1.01
CA ALA A 83 -1.51 5.67 1.60
C ALA A 83 -0.11 5.79 1.00
N LEU A 84 0.19 6.94 0.39
CA LEU A 84 1.54 7.29 -0.01
C LEU A 84 2.32 7.77 1.22
N CYS A 85 3.32 7.00 1.64
CA CYS A 85 4.13 7.31 2.81
C CYS A 85 5.61 7.48 2.44
N THR A 86 6.20 8.55 2.96
CA THR A 86 7.64 8.86 2.83
C THR A 86 8.36 8.81 4.19
N ASP A 87 7.63 8.52 5.26
CA ASP A 87 8.13 8.47 6.63
C ASP A 87 7.33 7.50 7.49
N CYS A 88 7.87 7.15 8.66
CA CYS A 88 7.24 6.21 9.57
C CYS A 88 6.03 6.81 10.31
N PHE A 89 6.02 8.12 10.55
CA PHE A 89 4.90 8.78 11.22
C PHE A 89 3.62 8.65 10.38
N CYS A 90 3.69 8.95 9.08
CA CYS A 90 2.56 8.80 8.17
C CYS A 90 2.13 7.34 8.03
N ALA A 91 3.07 6.39 8.00
CA ALA A 91 2.77 4.97 7.94
C ALA A 91 2.02 4.46 9.17
N GLU A 92 2.42 4.91 10.37
CA GLU A 92 1.71 4.61 11.61
C GLU A 92 0.34 5.29 11.64
N ALA A 93 0.30 6.59 11.38
CA ALA A 93 -0.92 7.38 11.45
C ALA A 93 -2.00 6.89 10.46
N THR A 94 -1.63 6.52 9.24
CA THR A 94 -2.61 6.02 8.27
C THR A 94 -3.21 4.67 8.68
N ARG A 95 -2.44 3.83 9.38
CA ARG A 95 -2.98 2.60 9.97
C ARG A 95 -3.91 2.91 11.14
N LEU A 96 -3.45 3.72 12.11
CA LEU A 96 -4.24 4.08 13.30
C LEU A 96 -5.54 4.81 12.95
N HIS A 97 -5.52 5.70 11.96
CA HIS A 97 -6.61 6.63 11.70
C HIS A 97 -7.47 6.26 10.48
N ASN A 98 -6.84 5.77 9.41
CA ASN A 98 -7.50 5.53 8.13
C ASN A 98 -7.74 4.05 7.84
N ASP A 99 -7.19 3.17 8.67
CA ASP A 99 -7.16 1.73 8.41
C ASP A 99 -6.75 1.43 6.96
N ALA A 100 -5.72 2.14 6.48
CA ALA A 100 -5.24 1.98 5.11
C ALA A 100 -4.83 0.53 4.86
N ASN A 101 -5.28 -0.05 3.77
CA ASN A 101 -4.99 -1.44 3.41
C ASN A 101 -3.89 -1.58 2.37
N ILE A 102 -3.44 -0.46 1.77
CA ILE A 102 -2.30 -0.44 0.85
C ILE A 102 -1.30 0.64 1.26
N LEU A 103 -0.03 0.25 1.36
CA LEU A 103 1.11 1.17 1.46
C LEU A 103 1.65 1.45 0.06
N CYS A 104 1.83 2.73 -0.28
CA CYS A 104 2.50 3.14 -1.52
C CYS A 104 3.80 3.89 -1.21
N MET A 105 4.84 3.61 -1.99
CA MET A 105 6.16 4.27 -1.86
C MET A 105 6.75 4.57 -3.24
N GLY A 106 7.65 5.55 -3.27
CA GLY A 106 8.42 5.91 -4.46
C GLY A 106 9.82 5.31 -4.43
N GLY A 107 10.16 4.46 -5.41
CA GLY A 107 11.49 3.85 -5.52
C GLY A 107 12.61 4.86 -5.79
N ARG A 108 12.27 6.05 -6.32
CA ARG A 108 13.19 7.17 -6.54
C ARG A 108 13.17 8.20 -5.42
N VAL A 109 12.33 8.01 -4.41
CA VAL A 109 12.11 8.97 -3.31
C VAL A 109 12.60 8.42 -1.98
N VAL A 110 12.31 7.14 -1.70
CA VAL A 110 12.61 6.51 -0.42
C VAL A 110 13.76 5.53 -0.58
N GLY A 111 14.82 5.73 0.19
CA GLY A 111 15.93 4.77 0.23
C GLY A 111 15.52 3.44 0.89
N PRO A 112 16.24 2.34 0.62
CA PRO A 112 15.84 0.99 1.04
C PRO A 112 15.73 0.82 2.57
N GLY A 113 16.65 1.40 3.34
CA GLY A 113 16.60 1.32 4.81
C GLY A 113 15.36 1.98 5.40
N LEU A 114 15.00 3.16 4.90
CA LEU A 114 13.78 3.85 5.34
C LEU A 114 12.52 3.13 4.83
N ALA A 115 12.52 2.62 3.61
CA ALA A 115 11.39 1.89 3.04
C ALA A 115 11.06 0.63 3.85
N VAL A 116 12.07 -0.10 4.32
CA VAL A 116 11.88 -1.27 5.20
C VAL A 116 11.24 -0.84 6.53
N LYS A 117 11.71 0.25 7.15
CA LYS A 117 11.11 0.79 8.39
C LYS A 117 9.67 1.25 8.21
N ILE A 118 9.38 1.93 7.10
CA ILE A 118 8.01 2.34 6.74
C ILE A 118 7.11 1.11 6.59
N THR A 119 7.59 0.09 5.88
CA THR A 119 6.87 -1.17 5.68
C THR A 119 6.62 -1.90 6.99
N ASP A 120 7.64 -2.04 7.83
CA ASP A 120 7.52 -2.66 9.16
C ASP A 120 6.49 -1.94 10.02
N THR A 121 6.56 -0.61 10.06
CA THR A 121 5.60 0.24 10.79
C THR A 121 4.18 0.03 10.27
N PHE A 122 3.98 0.08 8.96
CA PHE A 122 2.67 -0.11 8.35
C PHE A 122 2.09 -1.50 8.63
N LEU A 123 2.87 -2.56 8.48
CA LEU A 123 2.40 -3.94 8.66
C LEU A 123 2.07 -4.26 10.11
N ASN A 124 2.80 -3.69 11.08
CA ASN A 124 2.67 -4.00 12.50
C ASN A 124 1.76 -3.04 13.28
N THR A 125 1.30 -1.94 12.68
CA THR A 125 0.38 -1.01 13.34
C THR A 125 -1.07 -1.45 13.12
N PRO A 126 -1.83 -1.77 14.19
CA PRO A 126 -3.25 -2.08 14.08
C PRO A 126 -4.08 -0.80 13.88
N PHE A 127 -5.33 -0.97 13.46
CA PHE A 127 -6.29 0.13 13.47
C PHE A 127 -6.67 0.48 14.91
N SER A 128 -6.80 1.77 15.23
CA SER A 128 -7.15 2.22 16.58
C SER A 128 -8.55 1.76 17.03
N GLY A 129 -9.47 1.65 16.08
CA GLY A 129 -10.86 1.33 16.36
C GLY A 129 -11.67 2.48 16.97
N ASP A 130 -11.10 3.68 17.08
CA ASP A 130 -11.81 4.86 17.63
C ASP A 130 -13.03 5.22 16.78
N GLU A 131 -14.14 5.55 17.44
CA GLU A 131 -15.41 5.86 16.76
C GLU A 131 -15.31 7.05 15.80
N ARG A 132 -14.50 8.06 16.14
CA ARG A 132 -14.23 9.20 15.24
C ARG A 132 -13.56 8.76 13.93
N HIS A 133 -12.65 7.77 13.98
CA HIS A 133 -11.96 7.26 12.81
C HIS A 133 -12.88 6.35 11.99
N LYS A 134 -13.65 5.50 12.62
CA LYS A 134 -14.68 4.69 11.94
C LYS A 134 -15.67 5.57 11.18
N ARG A 135 -16.17 6.63 11.81
CA ARG A 135 -17.06 7.60 11.17
C ARG A 135 -16.43 8.25 9.94
N ARG A 136 -15.18 8.70 10.06
CA ARG A 136 -14.46 9.34 8.94
C ARG A 136 -14.19 8.36 7.79
N ILE A 137 -13.82 7.12 8.09
CA ILE A 137 -13.65 6.07 7.07
C ILE A 137 -14.98 5.82 6.36
N ASN A 138 -16.10 5.73 7.10
CA ASN A 138 -17.42 5.55 6.51
C ASN A 138 -17.76 6.70 5.53
N LEU A 139 -17.43 7.95 5.87
CA LEU A 139 -17.62 9.10 4.97
C LEU A 139 -16.70 9.07 3.73
N ILE A 140 -15.53 8.46 3.82
CA ILE A 140 -14.67 8.23 2.65
C ILE A 140 -15.32 7.23 1.69
N GLU A 141 -15.85 6.12 2.24
CA GLU A 141 -16.39 5.01 1.44
C GLU A 141 -17.79 5.33 0.87
N ASN A 142 -18.61 6.09 1.59
CA ASN A 142 -20.01 6.33 1.27
C ASN A 142 -20.30 7.83 1.12
N ARG A 143 -20.31 8.33 -0.11
CA ARG A 143 -20.57 9.75 -0.42
C ARG A 143 -21.94 10.23 0.04
N ASP A 144 -22.95 9.35 0.00
CA ASP A 144 -24.36 9.70 0.27
C ASP A 144 -24.69 9.79 1.77
N SER A 145 -23.74 9.48 2.66
CA SER A 145 -23.93 9.57 4.11
C SER A 145 -23.55 10.93 4.72
N SER A 146 -23.21 11.93 3.91
CA SER A 146 -22.74 13.25 4.34
C SER A 146 -23.85 14.28 4.62
N GLU A 147 -25.13 13.91 4.45
CA GLU A 147 -26.27 14.79 4.73
C GLU A 147 -26.99 14.32 6.03
N ASN A 148 -26.35 14.63 7.18
CA ASN A 148 -27.07 14.78 8.47
C ASN A 148 -26.20 15.53 9.47
#